data_f6e4104126304acc15b0aa007ee5cad8
#
_entry.id   f6e4104126304acc15b0aa007ee5cad8
#
_cell.length_a   1.000
_cell.length_b   1.000
_cell.length_c   1.000
_cell.angle_alpha   90.00
_cell.angle_beta   90.00
_cell.angle_gamma   90.00
#
_symmetry.space_group_name_H-M   'P 1'
#
loop_
_entity.id
_entity.type
_entity.pdbx_description
1 polymer ?
#
loop_
_entity_poly.entity_id
_entity_poly.type
_entity_poly.pdbx_seq_one_letter_code
_entity_poly.pdbx_strand_id
1 'polypeptide(L)'
;MKSLLYPHPLSLPSFSSSISTAKPRHLTPPFLKLDSSAVKTPTLAVGAALDSATVNGFSFDTRNPTVSSSYRSSSLPKPNPTVLEAQTRVCTGPTQTKPLGEDQAFKVLDTILRSATGELKDEEPVSRAQLGAFFAAMTIRANCFPEATQWSEGESRAMNKYWPLLVRALPPDVVFIADPEGSLMGIGSSIGPQFVGNGTSEMRLVGALREVLAGGHLGFEEVQGCLRDVLPLKSTTEDGTATGVSESLLSALLIGQRMNRETDRELKAYCLAFDDELGEIPIADVKSLTHYGEPYDGNTRFFRSTLFVAAVRSCYAESSVLHGAEWMPPKGGVTEEQMLKFMGADTSLTPSQAKVLLEDEGVGFAYISHREARPSLYSLVKLREHIKKRPPLATSEKVQQFVKARGKEAIVTGFYHEGYEDSLLMLMKRRGVHSGLVVKGEEGALSMTTRLRPVNSSKGIPVNYCSGFCSLSMASACEIDGVSRQSFNLEVNAVDYGFEPTDTPRTDRSVLKNIELGLTALHGQKGPAYDRIVLNAGMVDHLLGCDGAEGISVALDRAREAIDSGKALERLWNYVKVSKQVRHRPAMCI
;
A
#
# COMPACT_ATOMS: atom_id res chain seq x y z
N MET A 1 54.75 1.69 16.78
CA MET A 1 55.04 2.71 17.78
C MET A 1 53.95 3.76 17.77
N LYS A 2 53.45 4.09 18.99
CA LYS A 2 52.44 5.08 19.37
C LYS A 2 50.99 4.67 19.17
N SER A 3 50.46 4.10 20.23
CA SER A 3 49.10 4.01 20.68
C SER A 3 48.48 5.39 20.91
N LEU A 4 47.21 5.60 20.53
CA LEU A 4 46.38 6.69 21.03
C LEU A 4 45.14 6.10 21.71
N LEU A 5 45.03 6.41 22.97
CA LEU A 5 44.02 6.05 23.94
C LEU A 5 42.68 6.75 23.67
N TYR A 6 41.58 6.05 23.81
CA TYR A 6 40.22 6.62 23.93
C TYR A 6 39.93 7.01 25.36
N PRO A 7 39.25 8.13 25.63
CA PRO A 7 38.81 8.47 27.00
C PRO A 7 37.47 7.82 27.34
N HIS A 8 37.35 7.35 28.58
CA HIS A 8 36.15 6.83 29.24
C HIS A 8 35.08 7.90 29.46
N PRO A 9 33.78 7.57 29.43
CA PRO A 9 32.71 8.49 29.81
C PRO A 9 32.57 8.55 31.34
N LEU A 10 32.39 9.77 31.82
CA LEU A 10 32.14 10.14 33.21
C LEU A 10 30.75 9.69 33.68
N SER A 11 30.72 9.11 34.88
CA SER A 11 29.50 8.74 35.61
C SER A 11 28.88 9.97 36.28
N LEU A 12 27.55 10.13 36.14
CA LEU A 12 26.73 11.08 36.89
C LEU A 12 26.07 10.41 38.12
N PRO A 13 25.91 11.13 39.24
CA PRO A 13 25.44 10.55 40.49
C PRO A 13 23.92 10.38 40.55
N SER A 14 23.50 9.29 41.20
CA SER A 14 22.12 8.95 41.52
C SER A 14 21.59 9.82 42.66
N PHE A 15 20.48 10.52 42.45
CA PHE A 15 19.66 11.08 43.54
C PHE A 15 18.49 10.14 43.85
N SER A 16 18.50 9.60 45.04
CA SER A 16 17.37 8.90 45.65
C SER A 16 16.52 9.93 46.45
N SER A 17 15.24 10.06 46.09
CA SER A 17 14.25 10.69 46.95
C SER A 17 13.09 9.72 47.20
N SER A 18 13.01 9.27 48.42
CA SER A 18 11.90 8.54 49.01
C SER A 18 10.68 9.45 49.17
N ILE A 19 9.53 9.08 48.59
CA ILE A 19 8.23 9.67 48.92
C ILE A 19 7.26 8.56 49.29
N SER A 20 6.71 8.75 50.50
CA SER A 20 5.74 7.97 51.24
C SER A 20 4.44 7.70 50.51
N THR A 21 3.95 6.45 50.61
CA THR A 21 2.64 5.98 50.15
C THR A 21 1.52 6.43 51.10
N ALA A 22 0.55 7.20 50.58
CA ALA A 22 -0.77 7.33 51.20
C ALA A 22 -1.84 6.86 50.17
N LYS A 23 -2.62 5.84 50.57
CA LYS A 23 -3.77 5.32 49.84
C LYS A 23 -4.95 6.28 49.89
N PRO A 24 -5.64 6.63 48.81
CA PRO A 24 -6.97 7.22 48.87
C PRO A 24 -8.07 6.17 48.93
N ARG A 25 -9.05 6.42 49.78
CA ARG A 25 -10.26 5.62 49.97
C ARG A 25 -11.19 5.74 48.77
N HIS A 26 -11.77 4.62 48.35
CA HIS A 26 -12.89 4.56 47.44
C HIS A 26 -14.15 5.21 48.01
N LEU A 27 -14.72 6.17 47.26
CA LEU A 27 -16.12 6.60 47.37
C LEU A 27 -16.78 6.32 46.03
N THR A 28 -17.72 5.38 46.06
CA THR A 28 -18.64 5.08 44.95
C THR A 28 -19.85 6.03 45.02
N PRO A 29 -20.24 6.69 43.92
CA PRO A 29 -21.54 7.34 43.84
C PRO A 29 -22.64 6.37 43.36
N PRO A 30 -23.92 6.63 43.73
CA PRO A 30 -25.01 5.68 43.53
C PRO A 30 -25.49 5.63 42.09
N PHE A 31 -25.82 4.38 41.65
CA PHE A 31 -26.47 4.11 40.38
C PHE A 31 -27.90 4.69 40.36
N LEU A 32 -28.16 5.59 39.40
CA LEU A 32 -29.50 5.91 38.95
C LEU A 32 -29.89 4.93 37.82
N LYS A 33 -30.87 4.10 38.07
CA LYS A 33 -31.55 3.28 37.04
C LYS A 33 -32.36 4.21 36.14
N LEU A 34 -32.04 4.24 34.85
CA LEU A 34 -32.89 4.82 33.81
C LEU A 34 -33.61 3.65 33.12
N ASP A 35 -34.94 3.72 33.11
CA ASP A 35 -35.84 2.79 32.44
C ASP A 35 -35.59 2.75 30.93
N SER A 36 -35.44 1.55 30.41
CA SER A 36 -35.40 1.24 29.00
C SER A 36 -36.81 1.21 28.42
N SER A 37 -37.28 2.35 27.90
CA SER A 37 -38.41 2.34 26.98
C SER A 37 -37.88 2.13 25.57
N ALA A 38 -38.27 1.01 24.98
CA ALA A 38 -37.87 0.56 23.66
C ALA A 38 -38.28 1.55 22.55
N VAL A 39 -37.29 2.16 21.91
CA VAL A 39 -37.47 2.72 20.57
C VAL A 39 -37.29 1.57 19.58
N LYS A 40 -38.39 1.11 18.99
CA LYS A 40 -38.39 0.16 17.88
C LYS A 40 -37.80 0.83 16.65
N THR A 41 -36.57 0.46 16.30
CA THR A 41 -36.02 0.67 14.96
C THR A 41 -36.80 -0.18 13.96
N PRO A 42 -37.29 0.36 12.84
CA PRO A 42 -37.95 -0.48 11.84
C PRO A 42 -36.90 -1.40 11.19
N THR A 43 -37.08 -2.69 11.40
CA THR A 43 -36.38 -3.74 10.67
C THR A 43 -36.90 -3.74 9.24
N LEU A 44 -36.15 -3.19 8.30
CA LEU A 44 -36.42 -3.34 6.88
C LEU A 44 -36.24 -4.81 6.50
N ALA A 45 -37.32 -5.39 6.00
CA ALA A 45 -37.39 -6.77 5.53
C ALA A 45 -36.38 -6.98 4.39
N VAL A 46 -35.49 -7.93 4.57
CA VAL A 46 -34.63 -8.47 3.51
C VAL A 46 -35.52 -9.32 2.59
N GLY A 47 -35.80 -8.79 1.40
CA GLY A 47 -36.54 -9.57 0.42
C GLY A 47 -36.91 -8.76 -0.82
N ALA A 48 -35.97 -8.56 -1.71
CA ALA A 48 -35.98 -8.48 -3.17
C ALA A 48 -34.65 -7.87 -3.60
N ALA A 49 -33.87 -8.56 -4.41
CA ALA A 49 -32.69 -7.98 -5.02
C ALA A 49 -33.17 -6.81 -5.91
N LEU A 50 -32.90 -5.57 -5.47
CA LEU A 50 -33.11 -4.39 -6.30
C LEU A 50 -32.11 -4.43 -7.43
N ASP A 51 -32.57 -4.50 -8.67
CA ASP A 51 -31.72 -4.47 -9.88
C ASP A 51 -31.01 -3.14 -10.07
N SER A 52 -31.38 -2.12 -9.32
CA SER A 52 -30.75 -0.80 -9.29
C SER A 52 -30.83 -0.16 -7.89
N ALA A 53 -29.80 0.61 -7.52
CA ALA A 53 -29.78 1.44 -6.32
C ALA A 53 -29.83 2.92 -6.74
N THR A 54 -30.61 3.72 -6.03
CA THR A 54 -30.68 5.17 -6.25
C THR A 54 -30.06 5.89 -5.06
N VAL A 55 -29.06 6.73 -5.32
CA VAL A 55 -28.38 7.57 -4.32
C VAL A 55 -28.50 9.02 -4.76
N ASN A 56 -29.09 9.87 -3.93
CA ASN A 56 -29.26 11.30 -4.20
C ASN A 56 -29.84 11.59 -5.60
N GLY A 57 -30.84 10.82 -6.04
CA GLY A 57 -31.49 10.99 -7.36
C GLY A 57 -30.77 10.30 -8.52
N PHE A 58 -29.64 9.68 -8.30
CA PHE A 58 -28.91 8.91 -9.32
C PHE A 58 -29.19 7.40 -9.16
N SER A 59 -29.51 6.74 -10.26
CA SER A 59 -29.75 5.30 -10.30
C SER A 59 -28.52 4.57 -10.78
N PHE A 60 -28.10 3.55 -10.04
CA PHE A 60 -26.95 2.69 -10.33
C PHE A 60 -27.41 1.27 -10.64
N ASP A 61 -26.79 0.63 -11.63
CA ASP A 61 -27.04 -0.79 -11.93
C ASP A 61 -26.37 -1.68 -10.88
N THR A 62 -27.17 -2.20 -9.97
CA THR A 62 -26.71 -3.09 -8.89
C THR A 62 -26.38 -4.51 -9.37
N ARG A 63 -26.70 -4.85 -10.63
CA ARG A 63 -26.33 -6.13 -11.25
C ARG A 63 -24.87 -6.16 -11.69
N ASN A 64 -24.19 -5.00 -11.72
CA ASN A 64 -22.77 -4.94 -12.01
C ASN A 64 -22.00 -5.74 -10.92
N PRO A 65 -21.13 -6.72 -11.28
CA PRO A 65 -20.40 -7.53 -10.30
C PRO A 65 -19.47 -6.74 -9.39
N THR A 66 -19.18 -5.46 -9.69
CA THR A 66 -18.46 -4.54 -8.80
C THR A 66 -19.25 -4.15 -7.54
N VAL A 67 -20.54 -4.47 -7.49
CA VAL A 67 -21.45 -4.10 -6.38
C VAL A 67 -21.46 -5.12 -5.24
N SER A 68 -21.06 -6.36 -5.51
CA SER A 68 -21.04 -7.39 -4.45
C SER A 68 -19.91 -7.12 -3.46
N SER A 69 -20.21 -7.21 -2.17
CA SER A 69 -19.26 -7.09 -1.06
C SER A 69 -18.10 -8.11 -1.11
N SER A 70 -18.10 -8.99 -2.09
CA SER A 70 -17.12 -10.05 -2.34
C SER A 70 -16.45 -9.89 -3.70
N TYR A 71 -16.04 -8.67 -4.09
CA TYR A 71 -15.23 -8.49 -5.29
C TYR A 71 -13.85 -9.13 -5.10
N ARG A 72 -13.86 -10.42 -5.21
CA ARG A 72 -12.69 -11.25 -5.47
C ARG A 72 -12.76 -11.57 -6.96
N SER A 73 -11.73 -11.25 -7.70
CA SER A 73 -11.65 -11.79 -9.05
C SER A 73 -11.86 -13.30 -8.94
N SER A 74 -13.04 -13.77 -9.31
CA SER A 74 -13.42 -15.20 -9.26
C SER A 74 -12.50 -16.08 -10.12
N SER A 75 -11.63 -15.44 -10.91
CA SER A 75 -10.67 -16.06 -11.83
C SER A 75 -9.29 -16.31 -11.20
N LEU A 76 -8.97 -15.75 -10.01
CA LEU A 76 -7.66 -15.98 -9.40
C LEU A 76 -7.63 -17.28 -8.60
N PRO A 77 -6.61 -18.15 -8.79
CA PRO A 77 -6.42 -19.34 -7.98
C PRO A 77 -6.32 -18.96 -6.50
N LYS A 78 -6.94 -19.74 -5.63
CA LYS A 78 -6.86 -19.52 -4.20
C LYS A 78 -5.54 -20.06 -3.65
N PRO A 79 -4.88 -19.35 -2.72
CA PRO A 79 -3.73 -19.90 -2.02
C PRO A 79 -4.15 -21.03 -1.08
N ASN A 80 -3.28 -22.03 -0.90
CA ASN A 80 -3.49 -23.06 0.13
C ASN A 80 -3.60 -22.39 1.51
N PRO A 81 -4.68 -22.62 2.26
CA PRO A 81 -4.95 -21.90 3.50
C PRO A 81 -3.99 -22.24 4.63
N THR A 82 -3.52 -23.51 4.72
CA THR A 82 -2.58 -23.96 5.76
C THR A 82 -1.22 -23.27 5.59
N VAL A 83 -0.70 -23.23 4.38
CA VAL A 83 0.57 -22.53 4.08
C VAL A 83 0.41 -21.02 4.22
N LEU A 84 -0.74 -20.45 3.81
CA LEU A 84 -1.02 -19.04 3.96
C LEU A 84 -1.02 -18.60 5.44
N GLU A 85 -1.64 -19.38 6.32
CA GLU A 85 -1.64 -19.11 7.77
C GLU A 85 -0.21 -19.06 8.31
N ALA A 86 0.64 -20.02 7.95
CA ALA A 86 2.05 -20.03 8.34
C ALA A 86 2.78 -18.79 7.80
N GLN A 87 2.61 -18.45 6.52
CA GLN A 87 3.21 -17.26 5.91
C GLN A 87 2.83 -15.95 6.66
N THR A 88 1.61 -15.84 7.20
CA THR A 88 1.22 -14.65 7.97
C THR A 88 2.10 -14.45 9.20
N ARG A 89 2.63 -15.50 9.78
CA ARG A 89 3.50 -15.48 10.97
C ARG A 89 4.97 -15.30 10.61
N VAL A 90 5.47 -16.07 9.63
CA VAL A 90 6.91 -16.16 9.36
C VAL A 90 7.42 -15.16 8.33
N CYS A 91 6.61 -14.70 7.36
CA CYS A 91 7.02 -13.74 6.32
C CYS A 91 6.90 -12.29 6.80
N THR A 92 7.53 -11.94 7.92
CA THR A 92 7.54 -10.58 8.48
C THR A 92 8.96 -10.21 8.92
N GLY A 93 9.20 -8.93 9.18
CA GLY A 93 10.53 -8.45 9.58
C GLY A 93 11.02 -9.03 10.92
N PRO A 94 12.30 -8.82 11.26
CA PRO A 94 13.00 -9.53 12.34
C PRO A 94 12.40 -9.32 13.74
N THR A 95 11.71 -8.20 13.96
CA THR A 95 11.06 -7.90 15.26
C THR A 95 9.59 -8.30 15.34
N GLN A 96 8.98 -8.66 14.20
CA GLN A 96 7.53 -8.94 14.11
C GLN A 96 7.22 -10.40 13.81
N THR A 97 8.20 -11.13 13.30
CA THR A 97 8.06 -12.56 12.99
C THR A 97 7.79 -13.36 14.25
N LYS A 98 6.95 -14.38 14.12
CA LYS A 98 6.61 -15.30 15.21
C LYS A 98 6.89 -16.73 14.75
N PRO A 99 7.72 -17.49 15.45
CA PRO A 99 7.93 -18.91 15.16
C PRO A 99 6.59 -19.67 15.14
N LEU A 100 6.54 -20.71 14.32
CA LEU A 100 5.40 -21.61 14.29
C LEU A 100 5.38 -22.49 15.56
N GLY A 101 4.19 -22.80 16.04
CA GLY A 101 4.05 -23.91 17.01
C GLY A 101 4.42 -25.23 16.35
N GLU A 102 4.84 -26.22 17.14
CA GLU A 102 5.29 -27.52 16.63
C GLU A 102 4.22 -28.18 15.74
N ASP A 103 2.99 -28.33 16.22
CA ASP A 103 1.88 -28.91 15.43
C ASP A 103 1.64 -28.14 14.12
N GLN A 104 1.75 -26.81 14.16
CA GLN A 104 1.57 -25.99 12.97
C GLN A 104 2.72 -26.22 11.97
N ALA A 105 3.96 -26.32 12.44
CA ALA A 105 5.11 -26.59 11.60
C ALA A 105 5.00 -27.98 10.92
N PHE A 106 4.63 -29.00 11.69
CA PHE A 106 4.38 -30.35 11.16
C PHE A 106 3.27 -30.33 10.12
N LYS A 107 2.12 -29.70 10.43
CA LYS A 107 0.98 -29.60 9.51
C LYS A 107 1.34 -28.93 8.19
N VAL A 108 2.09 -27.84 8.24
CA VAL A 108 2.49 -27.09 7.04
C VAL A 108 3.40 -27.92 6.14
N LEU A 109 4.43 -28.56 6.72
CA LEU A 109 5.38 -29.36 5.95
C LEU A 109 4.73 -30.63 5.39
N ASP A 110 3.80 -31.25 6.14
CA ASP A 110 2.98 -32.36 5.63
C ASP A 110 2.10 -31.92 4.44
N THR A 111 1.44 -30.78 4.57
CA THR A 111 0.62 -30.18 3.49
C THR A 111 1.46 -29.92 2.25
N ILE A 112 2.67 -29.35 2.41
CA ILE A 112 3.60 -29.11 1.30
C ILE A 112 4.01 -30.42 0.64
N LEU A 113 4.37 -31.45 1.42
CA LEU A 113 4.77 -32.75 0.90
C LEU A 113 3.63 -33.41 0.13
N ARG A 114 2.43 -33.50 0.72
CA ARG A 114 1.24 -34.09 0.07
C ARG A 114 0.84 -33.32 -1.19
N SER A 115 0.99 -32.00 -1.19
CA SER A 115 0.79 -31.21 -2.41
C SER A 115 1.81 -31.54 -3.50
N ALA A 116 3.09 -31.69 -3.14
CA ALA A 116 4.16 -31.99 -4.07
C ALA A 116 4.08 -33.42 -4.65
N THR A 117 3.55 -34.38 -3.87
CA THR A 117 3.34 -35.78 -4.29
C THR A 117 1.99 -36.02 -4.99
N GLY A 118 1.12 -35.00 -5.07
CA GLY A 118 -0.22 -35.14 -5.67
C GLY A 118 -1.25 -35.84 -4.76
N GLU A 119 -0.95 -36.00 -3.48
CA GLU A 119 -1.83 -36.66 -2.49
C GLU A 119 -2.90 -35.72 -1.89
N LEU A 120 -2.77 -34.41 -2.14
CA LEU A 120 -3.70 -33.39 -1.64
C LEU A 120 -4.93 -33.33 -2.56
N LYS A 121 -6.02 -34.05 -2.22
CA LYS A 121 -7.19 -34.22 -3.11
C LYS A 121 -8.31 -33.21 -2.87
N ASP A 122 -8.50 -32.77 -1.64
CA ASP A 122 -9.69 -31.98 -1.21
C ASP A 122 -9.35 -30.54 -0.81
N GLU A 123 -8.11 -30.13 -0.97
CA GLU A 123 -7.62 -28.79 -0.62
C GLU A 123 -6.97 -28.11 -1.83
N GLU A 124 -6.92 -26.78 -1.81
CA GLU A 124 -6.17 -26.01 -2.82
C GLU A 124 -4.69 -26.42 -2.80
N PRO A 125 -4.08 -26.69 -3.96
CA PRO A 125 -2.67 -27.06 -4.03
C PRO A 125 -1.76 -25.93 -3.56
N VAL A 126 -0.60 -26.27 -3.02
CA VAL A 126 0.41 -25.26 -2.65
C VAL A 126 1.08 -24.74 -3.90
N SER A 127 0.93 -23.44 -4.15
CA SER A 127 1.51 -22.81 -5.36
C SER A 127 3.03 -22.62 -5.26
N ARG A 128 3.67 -22.48 -6.42
CA ARG A 128 5.10 -22.14 -6.51
C ARG A 128 5.43 -20.85 -5.76
N ALA A 129 4.59 -19.84 -5.84
CA ALA A 129 4.76 -18.60 -5.11
C ALA A 129 4.69 -18.78 -3.59
N GLN A 130 3.79 -19.65 -3.09
CA GLN A 130 3.73 -19.98 -1.65
C GLN A 130 4.97 -20.73 -1.18
N LEU A 131 5.45 -21.70 -1.96
CA LEU A 131 6.66 -22.43 -1.65
C LEU A 131 7.87 -21.49 -1.55
N GLY A 132 8.07 -20.62 -2.55
CA GLY A 132 9.16 -19.64 -2.55
C GLY A 132 9.10 -18.69 -1.35
N ALA A 133 7.93 -18.13 -1.07
CA ALA A 133 7.73 -17.21 0.05
C ALA A 133 7.96 -17.89 1.42
N PHE A 134 7.43 -19.09 1.62
CA PHE A 134 7.56 -19.83 2.87
C PHE A 134 9.01 -20.25 3.14
N PHE A 135 9.67 -20.90 2.19
CA PHE A 135 11.04 -21.36 2.38
C PHE A 135 12.04 -20.21 2.46
N ALA A 136 11.86 -19.12 1.68
CA ALA A 136 12.69 -17.93 1.85
C ALA A 136 12.59 -17.36 3.28
N ALA A 137 11.38 -17.30 3.82
CA ALA A 137 11.19 -16.83 5.19
C ALA A 137 11.86 -17.76 6.22
N MET A 138 11.76 -19.06 6.04
CA MET A 138 12.43 -20.02 6.92
C MET A 138 13.95 -19.87 6.84
N THR A 139 14.53 -19.78 5.65
CA THR A 139 15.97 -19.65 5.41
C THR A 139 16.53 -18.35 6.00
N ILE A 140 15.88 -17.21 5.74
CA ILE A 140 16.32 -15.91 6.29
C ILE A 140 16.27 -15.92 7.82
N ARG A 141 15.23 -16.50 8.42
CA ARG A 141 15.13 -16.61 9.88
C ARG A 141 16.26 -17.45 10.46
N ALA A 142 16.60 -18.55 9.81
CA ALA A 142 17.71 -19.39 10.27
C ALA A 142 19.06 -18.68 10.18
N ASN A 143 19.29 -17.92 9.10
CA ASN A 143 20.60 -17.35 8.78
C ASN A 143 20.91 -16.05 9.54
N CYS A 144 19.93 -15.14 9.66
CA CYS A 144 20.25 -13.77 10.04
C CYS A 144 19.30 -13.10 11.05
N PHE A 145 18.21 -13.77 11.45
CA PHE A 145 17.29 -13.15 12.42
C PHE A 145 17.80 -13.31 13.87
N PRO A 146 17.39 -12.42 14.79
CA PRO A 146 17.66 -12.57 16.22
C PRO A 146 17.15 -13.90 16.76
N GLU A 147 17.84 -14.48 17.74
CA GLU A 147 17.54 -15.79 18.35
C GLU A 147 16.05 -15.97 18.70
N ALA A 148 15.42 -14.94 19.26
CA ALA A 148 13.99 -14.97 19.63
C ALA A 148 13.03 -15.16 18.43
N THR A 149 13.49 -14.97 17.19
CA THR A 149 12.72 -15.05 15.95
C THR A 149 13.30 -16.04 14.93
N GLN A 150 14.37 -16.73 15.29
CA GLN A 150 14.88 -17.88 14.56
C GLN A 150 13.90 -19.07 14.65
N TRP A 151 14.28 -20.20 14.10
CA TRP A 151 13.45 -21.41 14.21
C TRP A 151 13.30 -21.83 15.67
N SER A 152 12.08 -22.13 16.05
CA SER A 152 11.82 -22.82 17.31
C SER A 152 12.32 -24.28 17.24
N GLU A 153 12.52 -24.92 18.40
CA GLU A 153 12.82 -26.34 18.44
C GLU A 153 11.79 -27.21 17.71
N GLY A 154 10.48 -26.83 17.81
CA GLY A 154 9.41 -27.51 17.11
C GLY A 154 9.52 -27.37 15.58
N GLU A 155 9.86 -26.16 15.08
CA GLU A 155 10.14 -25.96 13.65
C GLU A 155 11.34 -26.79 13.20
N SER A 156 12.42 -26.81 13.99
CA SER A 156 13.63 -27.60 13.68
C SER A 156 13.33 -29.10 13.64
N ARG A 157 12.56 -29.62 14.60
CA ARG A 157 12.13 -31.03 14.57
C ARG A 157 11.28 -31.36 13.35
N ALA A 158 10.34 -30.50 13.01
CA ALA A 158 9.50 -30.67 11.83
C ALA A 158 10.31 -30.65 10.53
N MET A 159 11.21 -29.67 10.37
CA MET A 159 12.10 -29.59 9.21
C MET A 159 12.98 -30.84 9.08
N ASN A 160 13.65 -31.27 10.15
CA ASN A 160 14.49 -32.47 10.14
C ASN A 160 13.73 -33.73 9.74
N LYS A 161 12.45 -33.85 10.17
CA LYS A 161 11.62 -35.03 9.81
C LYS A 161 11.23 -35.01 8.33
N TYR A 162 10.76 -33.85 7.82
CA TYR A 162 10.19 -33.76 6.48
C TYR A 162 11.23 -33.52 5.38
N TRP A 163 12.37 -32.89 5.68
CA TRP A 163 13.33 -32.48 4.66
C TRP A 163 13.83 -33.62 3.78
N PRO A 164 14.17 -34.83 4.31
CA PRO A 164 14.61 -35.94 3.46
C PRO A 164 13.57 -36.39 2.42
N LEU A 165 12.28 -36.10 2.65
CA LEU A 165 11.19 -36.37 1.73
C LEU A 165 10.97 -35.19 0.78
N LEU A 166 10.98 -33.98 1.32
CA LEU A 166 10.76 -32.74 0.57
C LEU A 166 11.82 -32.51 -0.50
N VAL A 167 13.09 -32.76 -0.20
CA VAL A 167 14.21 -32.61 -1.16
C VAL A 167 14.03 -33.45 -2.43
N ARG A 168 13.29 -34.57 -2.33
CA ARG A 168 13.00 -35.47 -3.45
C ARG A 168 11.71 -35.10 -4.21
N ALA A 169 10.79 -34.44 -3.54
CA ALA A 169 9.48 -34.10 -4.08
C ALA A 169 9.40 -32.68 -4.61
N LEU A 170 10.22 -31.76 -4.07
CA LEU A 170 10.18 -30.36 -4.44
C LEU A 170 11.06 -30.07 -5.68
N PRO A 171 10.67 -29.06 -6.47
CA PRO A 171 11.50 -28.60 -7.58
C PRO A 171 12.85 -28.03 -7.11
N PRO A 172 13.91 -28.13 -7.94
CA PRO A 172 15.28 -27.73 -7.58
C PRO A 172 15.42 -26.28 -7.11
N ASP A 173 14.66 -25.34 -7.70
CA ASP A 173 14.64 -23.93 -7.30
C ASP A 173 14.05 -23.72 -5.90
N VAL A 174 13.07 -24.51 -5.49
CA VAL A 174 12.50 -24.47 -4.13
C VAL A 174 13.49 -25.07 -3.12
N VAL A 175 14.17 -26.15 -3.50
CA VAL A 175 15.26 -26.75 -2.68
C VAL A 175 16.40 -25.75 -2.50
N PHE A 176 16.79 -25.04 -3.55
CA PHE A 176 17.76 -23.94 -3.48
C PHE A 176 17.33 -22.86 -2.50
N ILE A 177 16.06 -22.38 -2.58
CA ILE A 177 15.54 -21.35 -1.66
C ILE A 177 15.60 -21.82 -0.21
N ALA A 178 15.31 -23.10 0.05
CA ALA A 178 15.31 -23.66 1.40
C ALA A 178 16.69 -23.83 2.01
N ASP A 179 17.71 -24.12 1.21
CA ASP A 179 19.09 -24.32 1.66
C ASP A 179 20.11 -23.93 0.57
N PRO A 180 20.29 -22.62 0.32
CA PRO A 180 21.11 -22.12 -0.80
C PRO A 180 22.58 -22.50 -0.69
N GLU A 181 23.11 -22.62 0.52
CA GLU A 181 24.52 -22.93 0.78
C GLU A 181 24.75 -24.40 1.20
N GLY A 182 23.69 -25.20 1.30
CA GLY A 182 23.79 -26.60 1.68
C GLY A 182 24.18 -26.85 3.15
N SER A 183 23.98 -25.84 4.00
CA SER A 183 24.46 -25.88 5.40
C SER A 183 23.32 -26.01 6.43
N LEU A 184 22.08 -25.72 6.04
CA LEU A 184 20.95 -25.72 6.96
C LEU A 184 20.33 -27.11 7.15
N MET A 185 20.21 -27.89 6.07
CA MET A 185 19.34 -29.06 6.03
C MET A 185 20.11 -30.39 5.95
N GLY A 186 21.40 -30.37 5.67
CA GLY A 186 22.24 -31.54 5.56
C GLY A 186 21.97 -32.44 4.36
N ILE A 187 20.95 -33.30 4.41
CA ILE A 187 20.59 -34.20 3.29
C ILE A 187 20.07 -33.41 2.11
N GLY A 188 20.61 -33.65 0.91
CA GLY A 188 20.25 -32.91 -0.31
C GLY A 188 20.99 -31.59 -0.46
N SER A 189 21.91 -31.29 0.42
CA SER A 189 22.68 -30.04 0.46
C SER A 189 23.44 -29.69 -0.83
N SER A 190 23.75 -30.67 -1.68
CA SER A 190 24.41 -30.42 -2.96
C SER A 190 23.55 -29.69 -4.01
N ILE A 191 22.24 -29.74 -3.90
CA ILE A 191 21.32 -29.09 -4.85
C ILE A 191 21.41 -27.59 -4.72
N GLY A 192 21.32 -27.06 -3.50
CA GLY A 192 21.33 -25.61 -3.26
C GLY A 192 22.56 -24.90 -3.81
N PRO A 193 23.82 -25.32 -3.42
CA PRO A 193 25.04 -24.72 -3.93
C PRO A 193 25.22 -24.82 -5.45
N GLN A 194 24.75 -25.91 -6.07
CA GLN A 194 24.90 -26.16 -7.52
C GLN A 194 23.78 -25.54 -8.36
N PHE A 195 22.69 -25.10 -7.75
CA PHE A 195 21.58 -24.51 -8.50
C PHE A 195 21.96 -23.14 -9.06
N VAL A 196 21.84 -23.00 -10.38
CA VAL A 196 22.19 -21.76 -11.11
C VAL A 196 21.01 -21.11 -11.82
N GLY A 197 19.85 -21.78 -11.89
CA GLY A 197 18.68 -21.34 -12.65
C GLY A 197 18.73 -21.73 -14.13
N ASN A 198 17.63 -21.47 -14.83
CA ASN A 198 17.43 -21.77 -16.25
C ASN A 198 17.54 -20.46 -17.07
N GLY A 199 18.64 -20.31 -17.81
CA GLY A 199 18.88 -19.10 -18.61
C GLY A 199 19.33 -17.87 -17.78
N THR A 200 19.68 -16.80 -18.49
CA THR A 200 20.34 -15.60 -17.92
C THR A 200 19.51 -14.87 -16.87
N SER A 201 18.20 -14.77 -17.07
CA SER A 201 17.30 -14.08 -16.13
C SER A 201 17.19 -14.79 -14.79
N GLU A 202 17.03 -16.14 -14.79
CA GLU A 202 17.03 -16.90 -13.55
C GLU A 202 18.42 -16.94 -12.90
N MET A 203 19.50 -17.02 -13.67
CA MET A 203 20.85 -16.96 -13.13
C MET A 203 21.11 -15.66 -12.36
N ARG A 204 20.67 -14.50 -12.89
CA ARG A 204 20.76 -13.21 -12.18
C ARG A 204 19.94 -13.24 -10.89
N LEU A 205 18.73 -13.76 -10.96
CA LEU A 205 17.83 -13.83 -9.82
C LEU A 205 18.36 -14.78 -8.73
N VAL A 206 18.95 -15.91 -9.11
CA VAL A 206 19.62 -16.86 -8.18
C VAL A 206 20.81 -16.18 -7.50
N GLY A 207 21.63 -15.43 -8.25
CA GLY A 207 22.73 -14.65 -7.68
C GLY A 207 22.25 -13.65 -6.63
N ALA A 208 21.23 -12.85 -6.97
CA ALA A 208 20.62 -11.89 -6.06
C ALA A 208 19.99 -12.59 -4.82
N LEU A 209 19.36 -13.75 -5.00
CA LEU A 209 18.74 -14.49 -3.92
C LEU A 209 19.76 -15.04 -2.91
N ARG A 210 20.96 -15.43 -3.32
CA ARG A 210 22.00 -15.84 -2.36
C ARG A 210 22.28 -14.76 -1.33
N GLU A 211 22.43 -13.52 -1.78
CA GLU A 211 22.65 -12.37 -0.91
C GLU A 211 21.42 -12.11 -0.01
N VAL A 212 20.22 -12.07 -0.59
CA VAL A 212 18.97 -11.80 0.15
C VAL A 212 18.66 -12.88 1.18
N LEU A 213 18.85 -14.17 0.85
CA LEU A 213 18.62 -15.31 1.76
C LEU A 213 19.65 -15.37 2.89
N ALA A 214 20.83 -14.79 2.70
CA ALA A 214 21.83 -14.58 3.74
C ALA A 214 21.57 -13.35 4.63
N GLY A 215 20.50 -12.58 4.36
CA GLY A 215 20.14 -11.37 5.11
C GLY A 215 20.72 -10.08 4.56
N GLY A 216 21.39 -10.14 3.41
CA GLY A 216 22.00 -8.99 2.75
C GLY A 216 21.03 -8.14 1.94
N HIS A 217 21.57 -7.05 1.38
CA HIS A 217 20.85 -6.08 0.55
C HIS A 217 21.49 -5.96 -0.82
N LEU A 218 20.64 -5.78 -1.82
CA LEU A 218 21.08 -5.70 -3.21
C LEU A 218 21.55 -4.30 -3.60
N GLY A 219 22.48 -4.25 -4.53
CA GLY A 219 22.85 -3.03 -5.23
C GLY A 219 21.70 -2.54 -6.13
N PHE A 220 21.79 -1.26 -6.49
CA PHE A 220 20.82 -0.62 -7.36
C PHE A 220 20.66 -1.33 -8.70
N GLU A 221 21.79 -1.64 -9.36
CA GLU A 221 21.82 -2.25 -10.69
C GLU A 221 21.32 -3.71 -10.65
N GLU A 222 21.57 -4.42 -9.55
CA GLU A 222 21.11 -5.79 -9.35
C GLU A 222 19.57 -5.85 -9.27
N VAL A 223 18.97 -4.99 -8.43
CA VAL A 223 17.49 -4.91 -8.32
C VAL A 223 16.87 -4.51 -9.64
N GLN A 224 17.39 -3.46 -10.29
CA GLN A 224 16.86 -2.99 -11.58
C GLN A 224 17.01 -4.06 -12.66
N GLY A 225 18.16 -4.75 -12.71
CA GLY A 225 18.39 -5.84 -13.64
C GLY A 225 17.44 -7.03 -13.43
N CYS A 226 17.25 -7.46 -12.19
CA CYS A 226 16.28 -8.51 -11.86
C CYS A 226 14.85 -8.12 -12.28
N LEU A 227 14.44 -6.87 -12.03
CA LEU A 227 13.10 -6.40 -12.37
C LEU A 227 12.88 -6.27 -13.88
N ARG A 228 13.86 -5.81 -14.63
CA ARG A 228 13.81 -5.77 -16.11
C ARG A 228 13.66 -7.15 -16.72
N ASP A 229 14.32 -8.15 -16.13
CA ASP A 229 14.22 -9.53 -16.58
C ASP A 229 12.86 -10.17 -16.26
N VAL A 230 12.23 -9.71 -15.17
CA VAL A 230 10.97 -10.27 -14.65
C VAL A 230 9.73 -9.52 -15.16
N LEU A 231 9.80 -8.19 -15.31
CA LEU A 231 8.62 -7.34 -15.56
C LEU A 231 8.02 -7.46 -16.96
N PRO A 232 8.68 -7.87 -18.03
CA PRO A 232 7.94 -8.45 -19.12
C PRO A 232 7.65 -9.93 -18.78
N LEU A 233 6.79 -10.18 -17.80
CA LEU A 233 6.17 -11.51 -17.64
C LEU A 233 5.39 -11.78 -18.94
N LYS A 234 6.13 -12.24 -19.94
CA LYS A 234 5.54 -12.70 -21.19
C LYS A 234 4.60 -13.84 -20.82
N SER A 235 3.34 -13.63 -21.10
CA SER A 235 2.36 -14.71 -21.12
C SER A 235 2.98 -15.92 -21.83
N THR A 236 2.72 -17.10 -21.31
CA THR A 236 3.00 -18.38 -22.00
C THR A 236 2.88 -18.19 -23.50
N THR A 237 3.94 -18.49 -24.23
CA THR A 237 3.87 -18.63 -25.69
C THR A 237 2.76 -19.62 -26.04
N GLU A 238 2.11 -19.48 -27.20
CA GLU A 238 1.00 -20.33 -27.66
C GLU A 238 1.32 -21.83 -27.62
N ASP A 239 2.58 -22.20 -27.56
CA ASP A 239 3.09 -23.57 -27.44
C ASP A 239 3.33 -24.06 -26.00
N GLY A 240 2.94 -23.26 -24.98
CA GLY A 240 2.99 -23.66 -23.56
C GLY A 240 4.40 -23.66 -22.93
N THR A 241 5.43 -23.19 -23.64
CA THR A 241 6.77 -23.04 -23.07
C THR A 241 6.83 -21.78 -22.20
N ALA A 242 7.01 -21.98 -20.90
CA ALA A 242 7.20 -20.91 -19.94
C ALA A 242 8.55 -20.21 -20.19
N THR A 243 8.53 -19.07 -20.88
CA THR A 243 9.71 -18.20 -21.06
C THR A 243 9.86 -17.21 -19.91
N GLY A 244 9.40 -17.55 -18.71
CA GLY A 244 9.40 -16.67 -17.56
C GLY A 244 10.23 -17.19 -16.40
N VAL A 245 10.70 -16.29 -15.55
CA VAL A 245 11.33 -16.58 -14.28
C VAL A 245 10.38 -17.38 -13.39
N SER A 246 10.89 -18.36 -12.66
CA SER A 246 10.13 -19.17 -11.71
C SER A 246 9.40 -18.30 -10.68
N GLU A 247 8.09 -18.54 -10.49
CA GLU A 247 7.29 -17.84 -9.46
C GLU A 247 7.84 -18.05 -8.04
N SER A 248 8.48 -19.20 -7.76
CA SER A 248 9.11 -19.46 -6.47
C SER A 248 10.33 -18.57 -6.25
N LEU A 249 11.22 -18.43 -7.25
CA LEU A 249 12.36 -17.52 -7.15
C LEU A 249 11.92 -16.06 -6.99
N LEU A 250 10.93 -15.63 -7.78
CA LEU A 250 10.43 -14.26 -7.70
C LEU A 250 9.76 -13.96 -6.34
N SER A 251 8.91 -14.85 -5.85
CA SER A 251 8.27 -14.67 -4.55
C SER A 251 9.28 -14.70 -3.39
N ALA A 252 10.33 -15.53 -3.51
CA ALA A 252 11.43 -15.56 -2.55
C ALA A 252 12.18 -14.22 -2.51
N LEU A 253 12.48 -13.62 -3.67
CA LEU A 253 13.11 -12.30 -3.74
C LEU A 253 12.23 -11.22 -3.08
N LEU A 254 10.96 -11.15 -3.46
CA LEU A 254 10.04 -10.13 -2.96
C LEU A 254 9.80 -10.23 -1.45
N ILE A 255 9.66 -11.46 -0.94
CA ILE A 255 9.50 -11.70 0.51
C ILE A 255 10.80 -11.49 1.24
N GLY A 256 11.93 -11.96 0.69
CA GLY A 256 13.25 -11.83 1.30
C GLY A 256 13.65 -10.37 1.50
N GLN A 257 13.56 -9.54 0.46
CA GLN A 257 13.82 -8.11 0.58
C GLN A 257 12.90 -7.43 1.61
N ARG A 258 11.60 -7.80 1.62
CA ARG A 258 10.65 -7.28 2.61
C ARG A 258 11.01 -7.69 4.05
N MET A 259 11.53 -8.89 4.25
CA MET A 259 11.95 -9.40 5.56
C MET A 259 13.24 -8.74 6.05
N ASN A 260 14.19 -8.51 5.15
CA ASN A 260 15.45 -7.81 5.44
C ASN A 260 15.24 -6.29 5.61
N ARG A 261 14.06 -5.77 5.33
CA ARG A 261 13.70 -4.35 5.26
C ARG A 261 14.47 -3.64 4.15
N GLU A 262 13.81 -3.52 3.02
CA GLU A 262 14.34 -2.87 1.82
C GLU A 262 14.99 -1.51 2.11
N THR A 263 16.14 -1.29 1.50
CA THR A 263 16.89 -0.04 1.60
C THR A 263 16.34 1.01 0.63
N ASP A 264 16.66 2.29 0.87
CA ASP A 264 16.34 3.40 -0.04
C ASP A 264 16.88 3.17 -1.45
N ARG A 265 18.05 2.52 -1.56
CA ARG A 265 18.68 2.16 -2.84
C ARG A 265 17.85 1.15 -3.60
N GLU A 266 17.38 0.10 -2.93
CA GLU A 266 16.49 -0.91 -3.51
C GLU A 266 15.15 -0.30 -3.92
N LEU A 267 14.51 0.51 -3.07
CA LEU A 267 13.26 1.20 -3.39
C LEU A 267 13.39 2.14 -4.60
N LYS A 268 14.51 2.86 -4.72
CA LYS A 268 14.81 3.68 -5.90
C LYS A 268 14.91 2.83 -7.17
N ALA A 269 15.57 1.67 -7.08
CA ALA A 269 15.72 0.75 -8.23
C ALA A 269 14.35 0.25 -8.72
N TYR A 270 13.42 -0.06 -7.80
CA TYR A 270 12.03 -0.38 -8.15
C TYR A 270 11.35 0.76 -8.93
N CYS A 271 11.49 2.00 -8.45
CA CYS A 271 10.90 3.15 -9.14
C CYS A 271 11.41 3.30 -10.58
N LEU A 272 12.71 3.14 -10.80
CA LEU A 272 13.32 3.28 -12.13
C LEU A 272 12.92 2.12 -13.06
N ALA A 273 12.85 0.89 -12.55
CA ALA A 273 12.35 -0.23 -13.36
C ALA A 273 10.89 -0.02 -13.78
N PHE A 274 10.08 0.61 -12.94
CA PHE A 274 8.70 0.98 -13.28
C PHE A 274 8.64 2.07 -14.34
N ASP A 275 9.57 3.03 -14.31
CA ASP A 275 9.64 4.10 -15.32
C ASP A 275 10.09 3.55 -16.69
N ASP A 276 11.01 2.59 -16.70
CA ASP A 276 11.42 1.90 -17.92
C ASP A 276 10.23 1.21 -18.63
N GLU A 277 9.28 0.64 -17.86
CA GLU A 277 8.05 0.04 -18.44
C GLU A 277 7.08 1.09 -18.99
N LEU A 278 6.96 2.24 -18.31
CA LEU A 278 6.02 3.30 -18.70
C LEU A 278 6.44 4.00 -19.99
N GLY A 279 7.74 4.16 -20.22
CA GLY A 279 8.29 4.89 -21.35
C GLY A 279 8.12 6.42 -21.23
N GLU A 280 7.76 7.07 -22.34
CA GLU A 280 7.60 8.53 -22.38
C GLU A 280 6.36 8.97 -21.60
N ILE A 281 6.57 9.89 -20.64
CA ILE A 281 5.51 10.39 -19.77
C ILE A 281 4.89 11.65 -20.40
N PRO A 282 3.58 11.70 -20.67
CA PRO A 282 2.91 12.87 -21.23
C PRO A 282 2.97 14.05 -20.25
N ILE A 283 3.08 15.26 -20.80
CA ILE A 283 3.14 16.52 -20.06
C ILE A 283 1.82 17.26 -20.23
N ALA A 284 1.07 17.44 -19.14
CA ALA A 284 -0.17 18.22 -19.12
C ALA A 284 0.11 19.72 -18.98
N ASP A 285 -0.66 20.53 -19.69
CA ASP A 285 -0.62 21.99 -19.62
C ASP A 285 -1.47 22.51 -18.45
N VAL A 286 -1.05 22.18 -17.22
CA VAL A 286 -1.69 22.58 -15.97
C VAL A 286 -0.70 23.30 -15.07
N LYS A 287 -1.20 24.27 -14.27
CA LYS A 287 -0.36 25.08 -13.36
C LYS A 287 0.12 24.30 -12.15
N SER A 288 -0.69 23.36 -11.68
CA SER A 288 -0.43 22.54 -10.50
C SER A 288 -0.94 21.13 -10.73
N LEU A 289 -0.18 20.12 -10.30
CA LEU A 289 -0.56 18.72 -10.39
C LEU A 289 -0.11 17.96 -9.14
N THR A 290 -1.05 17.35 -8.45
CA THR A 290 -0.78 16.49 -7.30
C THR A 290 -1.04 15.03 -7.63
N HIS A 291 -0.04 14.19 -7.44
CA HIS A 291 -0.15 12.73 -7.56
C HIS A 291 -0.56 12.13 -6.21
N TYR A 292 -1.66 11.40 -6.17
CA TYR A 292 -2.16 10.74 -4.98
C TYR A 292 -1.80 9.26 -4.97
N GLY A 293 -0.77 8.92 -4.20
CA GLY A 293 -0.26 7.57 -4.03
C GLY A 293 -0.95 6.82 -2.90
N GLU A 294 -2.21 6.46 -3.09
CA GLU A 294 -2.95 5.60 -2.15
C GLU A 294 -2.42 4.15 -2.17
N PRO A 295 -2.55 3.42 -1.05
CA PRO A 295 -2.32 1.98 -1.08
C PRO A 295 -3.25 1.27 -2.08
N TYR A 296 -2.67 0.57 -3.04
CA TYR A 296 -3.44 -0.12 -4.10
C TYR A 296 -4.34 -1.23 -3.58
N ASP A 297 -4.07 -1.75 -2.39
CA ASP A 297 -4.90 -2.76 -1.73
C ASP A 297 -6.16 -2.20 -1.03
N GLY A 298 -6.39 -0.91 -1.13
CA GLY A 298 -7.62 -0.25 -0.74
C GLY A 298 -7.89 -0.17 0.77
N ASN A 299 -9.06 0.36 1.13
CA ASN A 299 -9.54 0.44 2.51
C ASN A 299 -10.53 -0.67 2.82
N THR A 300 -10.45 -1.22 4.03
CA THR A 300 -11.32 -2.33 4.45
C THR A 300 -12.36 -1.94 5.48
N ARG A 301 -12.14 -0.83 6.21
CA ARG A 301 -12.98 -0.43 7.34
C ARG A 301 -13.57 0.97 7.17
N PHE A 302 -12.76 1.93 6.73
CA PHE A 302 -13.11 3.35 6.82
C PHE A 302 -13.35 3.97 5.45
N PHE A 303 -14.15 5.04 5.45
CA PHE A 303 -14.45 5.85 4.28
C PHE A 303 -13.18 6.34 3.58
N ARG A 304 -13.12 6.13 2.27
CA ARG A 304 -12.04 6.55 1.38
C ARG A 304 -12.41 7.83 0.67
N SER A 305 -11.79 8.95 1.08
CA SER A 305 -12.20 10.29 0.66
C SER A 305 -11.43 10.85 -0.54
N THR A 306 -10.31 10.26 -0.95
CA THR A 306 -9.35 10.84 -1.90
C THR A 306 -9.95 11.18 -3.26
N LEU A 307 -10.86 10.36 -3.80
CA LEU A 307 -11.59 10.66 -5.04
C LEU A 307 -12.38 11.98 -4.94
N PHE A 308 -13.06 12.17 -3.84
CA PHE A 308 -13.89 13.35 -3.60
C PHE A 308 -13.04 14.59 -3.31
N VAL A 309 -11.90 14.42 -2.64
CA VAL A 309 -10.89 15.47 -2.44
C VAL A 309 -10.34 15.96 -3.79
N ALA A 310 -10.06 15.06 -4.73
CA ALA A 310 -9.60 15.43 -6.07
C ALA A 310 -10.65 16.26 -6.83
N ALA A 311 -11.93 15.90 -6.74
CA ALA A 311 -13.02 16.67 -7.34
C ALA A 311 -13.16 18.07 -6.70
N VAL A 312 -12.98 18.21 -5.39
CA VAL A 312 -12.99 19.51 -4.69
C VAL A 312 -11.82 20.38 -5.17
N ARG A 313 -10.60 19.84 -5.17
CA ARG A 313 -9.40 20.58 -5.54
C ARG A 313 -9.42 21.06 -7.00
N SER A 314 -10.00 20.27 -7.90
CA SER A 314 -10.13 20.66 -9.31
C SER A 314 -10.97 21.93 -9.53
N CYS A 315 -11.84 22.32 -8.57
CA CYS A 315 -12.67 23.51 -8.66
C CYS A 315 -11.89 24.83 -8.63
N TYR A 316 -10.65 24.79 -8.14
CA TYR A 316 -9.78 25.97 -8.04
C TYR A 316 -8.41 25.74 -8.68
N ALA A 317 -8.40 24.95 -9.74
CA ALA A 317 -7.25 24.66 -10.61
C ALA A 317 -6.08 23.91 -9.95
N GLU A 318 -6.31 23.21 -8.84
CA GLU A 318 -5.40 22.25 -8.24
C GLU A 318 -5.65 20.86 -8.84
N SER A 319 -5.04 20.59 -9.99
CA SER A 319 -5.26 19.33 -10.70
C SER A 319 -4.70 18.13 -9.92
N SER A 320 -5.33 16.97 -10.11
CA SER A 320 -4.98 15.75 -9.36
C SER A 320 -4.94 14.51 -10.24
N VAL A 321 -3.89 13.70 -10.09
CA VAL A 321 -3.83 12.33 -10.62
C VAL A 321 -3.99 11.36 -9.46
N LEU A 322 -5.04 10.55 -9.54
CA LEU A 322 -5.20 9.36 -8.72
C LEU A 322 -4.74 8.14 -9.53
N HIS A 323 -4.12 7.20 -8.89
CA HIS A 323 -3.70 5.98 -9.54
C HIS A 323 -3.80 4.78 -8.60
N GLY A 324 -3.99 3.59 -9.17
CA GLY A 324 -4.16 2.39 -8.39
C GLY A 324 -4.55 1.18 -9.22
N ALA A 325 -5.19 0.23 -8.57
CA ALA A 325 -5.72 -0.97 -9.18
C ALA A 325 -7.14 -1.21 -8.70
N GLU A 326 -7.95 -1.86 -9.53
CA GLU A 326 -9.32 -2.22 -9.17
C GLU A 326 -9.34 -3.14 -7.95
N TRP A 327 -8.39 -4.05 -7.86
CA TRP A 327 -8.23 -4.96 -6.75
C TRP A 327 -6.77 -5.35 -6.58
N MET A 328 -6.30 -5.38 -5.32
CA MET A 328 -4.92 -5.74 -4.99
C MET A 328 -4.84 -6.46 -3.64
N PRO A 329 -4.11 -7.59 -3.54
CA PRO A 329 -3.80 -8.18 -2.24
C PRO A 329 -2.75 -7.33 -1.47
N PRO A 330 -2.63 -7.49 -0.14
CA PRO A 330 -3.30 -8.49 0.69
C PRO A 330 -4.70 -8.13 1.15
N LYS A 331 -5.08 -6.85 1.20
CA LYS A 331 -6.35 -6.44 1.81
C LYS A 331 -7.56 -6.68 0.89
N GLY A 332 -7.45 -6.42 -0.43
CA GLY A 332 -8.58 -6.43 -1.35
C GLY A 332 -9.71 -5.52 -0.85
N GLY A 333 -9.36 -4.30 -0.43
CA GLY A 333 -10.27 -3.29 0.06
C GLY A 333 -10.92 -2.47 -1.07
N VAL A 334 -11.69 -1.45 -0.68
CA VAL A 334 -12.31 -0.50 -1.62
C VAL A 334 -11.24 0.43 -2.20
N THR A 335 -11.26 0.60 -3.53
CA THR A 335 -10.36 1.47 -4.29
C THR A 335 -11.13 2.54 -5.07
N GLU A 336 -10.42 3.58 -5.53
CA GLU A 336 -11.00 4.61 -6.40
C GLU A 336 -11.51 4.01 -7.71
N GLU A 337 -10.79 3.01 -8.26
CA GLU A 337 -11.20 2.36 -9.52
C GLU A 337 -12.56 1.69 -9.39
N GLN A 338 -12.79 0.98 -8.29
CA GLN A 338 -14.10 0.36 -8.02
C GLN A 338 -15.21 1.41 -7.90
N MET A 339 -14.95 2.51 -7.17
CA MET A 339 -15.93 3.59 -7.02
C MET A 339 -16.25 4.25 -8.36
N LEU A 340 -15.24 4.57 -9.17
CA LEU A 340 -15.41 5.18 -10.49
C LEU A 340 -16.16 4.26 -11.46
N LYS A 341 -15.81 2.98 -11.52
CA LYS A 341 -16.52 1.98 -12.33
C LYS A 341 -17.98 1.85 -11.91
N PHE A 342 -18.23 1.81 -10.61
CA PHE A 342 -19.60 1.75 -10.09
C PHE A 342 -20.44 2.97 -10.49
N MET A 343 -19.85 4.17 -10.49
CA MET A 343 -20.49 5.38 -10.98
C MET A 343 -20.58 5.44 -12.52
N GLY A 344 -20.02 4.44 -13.20
CA GLY A 344 -20.09 4.32 -14.66
C GLY A 344 -19.02 5.08 -15.41
N ALA A 345 -17.91 5.47 -14.78
CA ALA A 345 -16.76 6.05 -15.46
C ALA A 345 -15.96 4.97 -16.23
N ASP A 346 -15.25 5.37 -17.28
CA ASP A 346 -14.22 4.54 -17.88
C ASP A 346 -12.90 4.74 -17.12
N THR A 347 -12.33 3.65 -16.61
CA THR A 347 -11.06 3.64 -15.88
C THR A 347 -9.91 3.04 -16.68
N SER A 348 -10.19 2.59 -17.92
CA SER A 348 -9.20 1.99 -18.82
C SER A 348 -8.49 3.05 -19.68
N LEU A 349 -8.09 4.16 -19.03
CA LEU A 349 -7.44 5.28 -19.70
C LEU A 349 -5.93 5.13 -19.67
N THR A 350 -5.28 5.40 -20.81
CA THR A 350 -3.82 5.54 -20.88
C THR A 350 -3.38 6.85 -20.23
N PRO A 351 -2.09 7.00 -19.87
CA PRO A 351 -1.57 8.29 -19.37
C PRO A 351 -1.83 9.48 -20.31
N SER A 352 -1.74 9.28 -21.63
CA SER A 352 -2.05 10.32 -22.63
C SER A 352 -3.54 10.69 -22.65
N GLN A 353 -4.43 9.72 -22.45
CA GLN A 353 -5.87 9.99 -22.31
C GLN A 353 -6.19 10.68 -20.99
N ALA A 354 -5.52 10.30 -19.90
CA ALA A 354 -5.65 10.97 -18.60
C ALA A 354 -5.22 12.44 -18.66
N LYS A 355 -4.18 12.77 -19.43
CA LYS A 355 -3.77 14.16 -19.71
C LYS A 355 -4.94 15.01 -20.23
N VAL A 356 -5.77 14.49 -21.13
CA VAL A 356 -6.91 15.22 -21.69
C VAL A 356 -7.92 15.59 -20.60
N LEU A 357 -8.15 14.71 -19.61
CA LEU A 357 -9.03 14.99 -18.48
C LEU A 357 -8.44 16.02 -17.50
N LEU A 358 -7.13 16.04 -17.35
CA LEU A 358 -6.45 17.05 -16.52
C LEU A 358 -6.54 18.44 -17.13
N GLU A 359 -6.49 18.55 -18.45
CA GLU A 359 -6.55 19.80 -19.22
C GLU A 359 -8.00 20.26 -19.49
N ASP A 360 -9.00 19.42 -19.23
CA ASP A 360 -10.40 19.77 -19.38
C ASP A 360 -10.86 20.69 -18.24
N GLU A 361 -11.26 21.92 -18.59
CA GLU A 361 -11.68 22.94 -17.64
C GLU A 361 -12.91 22.52 -16.79
N GLY A 362 -13.72 21.60 -17.28
CA GLY A 362 -14.89 21.06 -16.59
C GLY A 362 -14.57 19.86 -15.70
N VAL A 363 -13.35 19.29 -15.75
CA VAL A 363 -12.93 18.10 -15.01
C VAL A 363 -11.74 18.39 -14.08
N GLY A 364 -10.53 18.57 -14.61
CA GLY A 364 -9.33 18.97 -13.87
C GLY A 364 -8.71 17.88 -12.99
N PHE A 365 -9.15 16.62 -13.05
CA PHE A 365 -8.50 15.49 -12.38
C PHE A 365 -8.62 14.22 -13.21
N ALA A 366 -7.75 13.22 -12.94
CA ALA A 366 -7.77 11.96 -13.66
C ALA A 366 -7.46 10.76 -12.75
N TYR A 367 -7.98 9.58 -13.11
CA TYR A 367 -7.60 8.30 -12.55
C TYR A 367 -6.86 7.47 -13.60
N ILE A 368 -5.75 6.83 -13.21
CA ILE A 368 -4.95 5.97 -14.07
C ILE A 368 -4.89 4.57 -13.44
N SER A 369 -5.42 3.58 -14.14
CA SER A 369 -5.34 2.19 -13.71
C SER A 369 -3.93 1.64 -13.92
N HIS A 370 -3.39 1.03 -12.87
CA HIS A 370 -2.12 0.31 -12.92
C HIS A 370 -2.10 -0.78 -14.00
N ARG A 371 -3.25 -1.41 -14.25
CA ARG A 371 -3.40 -2.41 -15.31
C ARG A 371 -3.14 -1.83 -16.70
N GLU A 372 -3.63 -0.62 -16.97
CA GLU A 372 -3.50 0.03 -18.28
C GLU A 372 -2.11 0.69 -18.46
N ALA A 373 -1.58 1.28 -17.39
CA ALA A 373 -0.31 1.99 -17.47
C ALA A 373 0.92 1.07 -17.34
N ARG A 374 0.79 -0.05 -16.63
CA ARG A 374 1.89 -0.98 -16.32
C ARG A 374 1.39 -2.43 -16.31
N PRO A 375 1.00 -2.99 -17.45
CA PRO A 375 0.40 -4.32 -17.53
C PRO A 375 1.32 -5.44 -17.03
N SER A 376 2.65 -5.33 -17.24
CA SER A 376 3.61 -6.32 -16.76
C SER A 376 3.67 -6.34 -15.24
N LEU A 377 3.76 -5.17 -14.62
CA LEU A 377 3.75 -5.05 -13.16
C LEU A 377 2.40 -5.50 -12.56
N TYR A 378 1.29 -5.18 -13.22
CA TYR A 378 -0.04 -5.62 -12.81
C TYR A 378 -0.19 -7.14 -12.86
N SER A 379 0.50 -7.84 -13.78
CA SER A 379 0.47 -9.30 -13.88
C SER A 379 0.93 -10.01 -12.60
N LEU A 380 1.72 -9.34 -11.76
CA LEU A 380 2.15 -9.85 -10.45
C LEU A 380 1.01 -9.96 -9.41
N VAL A 381 -0.20 -9.47 -9.71
CA VAL A 381 -1.36 -9.56 -8.79
C VAL A 381 -1.65 -11.01 -8.39
N LYS A 382 -1.52 -11.96 -9.34
CA LYS A 382 -1.70 -13.39 -9.05
C LYS A 382 -0.70 -13.90 -8.02
N LEU A 383 0.59 -13.61 -8.22
CA LEU A 383 1.65 -13.98 -7.27
C LEU A 383 1.42 -13.30 -5.92
N ARG A 384 1.05 -12.01 -5.91
CA ARG A 384 0.75 -11.25 -4.67
C ARG A 384 -0.44 -11.84 -3.90
N GLU A 385 -1.43 -12.43 -4.57
CA GLU A 385 -2.54 -13.15 -3.92
C GLU A 385 -2.03 -14.35 -3.13
N HIS A 386 -1.04 -15.07 -3.63
CA HIS A 386 -0.48 -16.25 -2.99
C HIS A 386 0.48 -15.93 -1.83
N ILE A 387 1.19 -14.81 -1.88
CA ILE A 387 2.08 -14.40 -0.79
C ILE A 387 1.38 -13.60 0.31
N LYS A 388 0.25 -12.95 0.02
CA LYS A 388 -0.57 -12.15 0.96
C LYS A 388 0.23 -11.16 1.81
N LYS A 389 1.30 -10.63 1.29
CA LYS A 389 2.14 -9.59 1.91
C LYS A 389 2.32 -8.42 0.94
N ARG A 390 2.62 -7.26 1.47
CA ARG A 390 3.04 -6.11 0.66
C ARG A 390 4.55 -6.24 0.38
N PRO A 391 4.94 -6.55 -0.85
CA PRO A 391 6.36 -6.57 -1.23
C PRO A 391 6.92 -5.14 -1.35
N PRO A 392 8.25 -4.96 -1.53
CA PRO A 392 8.89 -3.64 -1.68
C PRO A 392 8.24 -2.75 -2.74
N LEU A 393 7.82 -3.35 -3.86
CA LEU A 393 7.12 -2.63 -4.94
C LEU A 393 5.86 -1.89 -4.48
N ALA A 394 5.18 -2.34 -3.41
CA ALA A 394 4.02 -1.64 -2.85
C ALA A 394 4.36 -0.27 -2.23
N THR A 395 5.62 -0.02 -1.86
CA THR A 395 6.11 1.28 -1.43
C THR A 395 6.39 2.17 -2.64
N SER A 396 7.11 1.65 -3.64
CA SER A 396 7.45 2.38 -4.86
C SER A 396 6.24 2.69 -5.75
N GLU A 397 5.19 1.85 -5.75
CA GLU A 397 3.91 2.09 -6.43
C GLU A 397 3.24 3.41 -6.00
N LYS A 398 3.45 3.85 -4.77
CA LYS A 398 2.80 5.06 -4.23
C LYS A 398 3.45 6.38 -4.68
N VAL A 399 4.65 6.35 -5.20
CA VAL A 399 5.40 7.55 -5.61
C VAL A 399 5.61 7.62 -7.13
N GLN A 400 4.57 7.23 -7.89
CA GLN A 400 4.61 7.20 -9.33
C GLN A 400 4.16 8.52 -9.96
N GLN A 401 4.73 8.85 -11.13
CA GLN A 401 4.33 9.96 -11.99
C GLN A 401 3.92 9.38 -13.35
N PHE A 402 2.63 9.32 -13.62
CA PHE A 402 2.08 8.81 -14.89
C PHE A 402 1.86 9.93 -15.90
N VAL A 403 1.72 11.15 -15.43
CA VAL A 403 1.62 12.39 -16.22
C VAL A 403 2.47 13.43 -15.50
N LYS A 404 3.20 14.26 -16.23
CA LYS A 404 3.89 15.43 -15.68
C LYS A 404 3.09 16.69 -15.92
N ALA A 405 3.38 17.76 -15.18
CA ALA A 405 2.82 19.08 -15.40
C ALA A 405 3.87 20.03 -15.97
N ARG A 406 3.43 21.05 -16.70
CA ARG A 406 4.29 22.22 -17.02
C ARG A 406 4.53 23.08 -15.79
N GLY A 407 3.57 23.12 -14.87
CA GLY A 407 3.65 23.89 -13.63
C GLY A 407 4.27 23.11 -12.47
N LYS A 408 3.79 23.41 -11.26
CA LYS A 408 4.26 22.77 -10.03
C LYS A 408 3.74 21.35 -9.92
N GLU A 409 4.58 20.43 -9.47
CA GLU A 409 4.19 19.04 -9.19
C GLU A 409 4.36 18.70 -7.72
N ALA A 410 3.44 17.91 -7.18
CA ALA A 410 3.50 17.38 -5.82
C ALA A 410 3.13 15.89 -5.80
N ILE A 411 3.62 15.17 -4.78
CA ILE A 411 3.20 13.80 -4.49
C ILE A 411 2.70 13.75 -3.05
N VAL A 412 1.52 13.14 -2.85
CA VAL A 412 0.94 12.87 -1.53
C VAL A 412 0.76 11.37 -1.36
N THR A 413 1.22 10.80 -0.26
CA THR A 413 1.03 9.37 0.02
C THR A 413 0.84 9.06 1.49
N GLY A 414 0.30 7.89 1.78
CA GLY A 414 0.14 7.39 3.13
C GLY A 414 1.21 6.39 3.54
N PHE A 415 1.46 6.25 4.84
CA PHE A 415 2.29 5.20 5.41
C PHE A 415 1.63 4.55 6.63
N TYR A 416 2.09 3.38 7.00
CA TYR A 416 1.57 2.64 8.17
C TYR A 416 2.66 2.35 9.20
N HIS A 417 3.78 1.77 8.77
CA HIS A 417 4.90 1.45 9.64
C HIS A 417 5.88 2.62 9.69
N GLU A 418 6.41 2.87 10.87
CA GLU A 418 7.46 3.88 11.10
C GLU A 418 8.73 3.58 10.30
N GLY A 419 9.42 4.65 9.89
CA GLY A 419 10.63 4.59 9.08
C GLY A 419 10.37 4.59 7.57
N TYR A 420 9.12 4.40 7.11
CA TYR A 420 8.79 4.53 5.67
C TYR A 420 8.57 5.98 5.23
N GLU A 421 8.30 6.89 6.15
CA GLU A 421 8.12 8.32 5.85
C GLU A 421 9.38 8.92 5.21
N ASP A 422 10.56 8.67 5.76
CA ASP A 422 11.82 9.19 5.24
C ASP A 422 12.14 8.61 3.86
N SER A 423 11.97 7.30 3.68
CA SER A 423 12.16 6.63 2.40
C SER A 423 11.22 7.17 1.32
N LEU A 424 9.94 7.41 1.65
CA LEU A 424 8.97 7.98 0.72
C LEU A 424 9.33 9.42 0.34
N LEU A 425 9.71 10.26 1.31
CA LEU A 425 10.16 11.63 1.05
C LEU A 425 11.43 11.67 0.20
N MET A 426 12.38 10.77 0.45
CA MET A 426 13.57 10.63 -0.38
C MET A 426 13.20 10.29 -1.83
N LEU A 427 12.29 9.33 -2.05
CA LEU A 427 11.83 8.97 -3.39
C LEU A 427 11.13 10.14 -4.08
N MET A 428 10.26 10.89 -3.38
CA MET A 428 9.59 12.09 -3.91
C MET A 428 10.61 13.17 -4.32
N LYS A 429 11.62 13.43 -3.48
CA LYS A 429 12.70 14.38 -3.81
C LYS A 429 13.45 13.95 -5.08
N ARG A 430 13.72 12.66 -5.25
CA ARG A 430 14.37 12.11 -6.43
C ARG A 430 13.49 12.12 -7.68
N ARG A 431 12.16 12.16 -7.54
CA ARG A 431 11.22 12.42 -8.63
C ARG A 431 11.29 13.86 -9.16
N GLY A 432 11.94 14.77 -8.44
CA GLY A 432 12.07 16.17 -8.83
C GLY A 432 10.81 17.00 -8.59
N VAL A 433 9.81 16.50 -7.85
CA VAL A 433 8.59 17.26 -7.53
C VAL A 433 8.89 18.46 -6.63
N HIS A 434 8.09 19.53 -6.76
CA HIS A 434 8.23 20.74 -5.98
C HIS A 434 7.91 20.53 -4.51
N SER A 435 6.88 19.72 -4.24
CA SER A 435 6.43 19.47 -2.88
C SER A 435 6.10 17.99 -2.69
N GLY A 436 6.27 17.50 -1.46
CA GLY A 436 5.94 16.13 -1.10
C GLY A 436 5.34 16.07 0.29
N LEU A 437 4.32 15.22 0.46
CA LEU A 437 3.62 15.04 1.73
C LEU A 437 3.38 13.56 2.01
N VAL A 438 3.80 13.11 3.18
CA VAL A 438 3.55 11.76 3.69
C VAL A 438 2.66 11.84 4.92
N VAL A 439 1.55 11.12 4.91
CA VAL A 439 0.53 11.17 5.96
C VAL A 439 0.39 9.82 6.66
N LYS A 440 0.40 9.82 7.97
CA LYS A 440 0.01 8.68 8.80
C LYS A 440 -1.52 8.60 8.87
N GLY A 441 -2.15 8.09 7.83
CA GLY A 441 -3.60 7.93 7.79
C GLY A 441 -4.08 6.61 8.41
N GLU A 442 -5.38 6.51 8.61
CA GLU A 442 -6.01 5.26 9.05
C GLU A 442 -5.81 4.17 7.99
N GLU A 443 -5.52 2.94 8.41
CA GLU A 443 -5.23 1.79 7.54
C GLU A 443 -4.01 1.97 6.62
N GLY A 444 -3.19 3.01 6.83
CA GLY A 444 -2.06 3.37 5.96
C GLY A 444 -2.48 4.13 4.69
N ALA A 445 -3.72 4.61 4.62
CA ALA A 445 -4.18 5.57 3.63
C ALA A 445 -3.56 6.95 3.87
N LEU A 446 -3.69 7.84 2.91
CA LEU A 446 -3.14 9.19 3.01
C LEU A 446 -4.11 10.21 3.63
N SER A 447 -5.36 9.82 3.90
CA SER A 447 -6.37 10.76 4.40
C SER A 447 -6.29 10.96 5.90
N MET A 448 -6.25 12.23 6.33
CA MET A 448 -6.39 12.65 7.71
C MET A 448 -7.81 12.41 8.23
N THR A 449 -7.96 12.27 9.53
CA THR A 449 -9.25 12.05 10.22
C THR A 449 -9.54 13.17 11.21
N THR A 450 -10.83 13.43 11.45
CA THR A 450 -11.33 14.34 12.49
C THR A 450 -11.46 13.68 13.85
N ARG A 451 -11.08 12.41 13.97
CA ARG A 451 -11.13 11.64 15.22
C ARG A 451 -10.20 12.21 16.28
N LEU A 452 -10.69 12.31 17.53
CA LEU A 452 -9.84 12.65 18.67
C LEU A 452 -8.72 11.63 18.85
N ARG A 453 -7.56 12.14 19.17
CA ARG A 453 -6.43 11.29 19.59
C ARG A 453 -6.69 10.73 20.98
N PRO A 454 -6.37 9.46 21.22
CA PRO A 454 -6.23 8.97 22.57
C PRO A 454 -5.06 9.71 23.26
N VAL A 455 -5.30 10.38 24.36
CA VAL A 455 -4.33 11.19 25.13
C VAL A 455 -3.11 10.37 25.59
N ASN A 456 -3.16 9.05 25.50
CA ASN A 456 -2.14 8.12 26.00
C ASN A 456 -1.64 7.09 24.99
N SER A 457 -1.69 7.35 23.68
CA SER A 457 -1.02 6.46 22.71
C SER A 457 0.50 6.67 22.77
N SER A 458 1.11 6.15 23.82
CA SER A 458 2.55 6.33 24.13
C SER A 458 3.49 5.49 23.25
N LYS A 459 3.01 4.84 22.20
CA LYS A 459 3.83 4.01 21.32
C LYS A 459 3.55 4.33 19.85
N GLY A 460 4.57 4.91 19.22
CA GLY A 460 4.66 5.10 17.78
C GLY A 460 4.09 6.42 17.26
N ILE A 461 4.29 6.66 15.96
CA ILE A 461 3.82 7.85 15.25
C ILE A 461 2.29 7.84 15.21
N PRO A 462 1.63 8.93 15.66
CA PRO A 462 0.16 8.99 15.75
C PRO A 462 -0.49 9.15 14.36
N VAL A 463 -1.78 8.81 14.26
CA VAL A 463 -2.59 9.14 13.07
C VAL A 463 -2.65 10.66 12.89
N ASN A 464 -2.71 11.15 11.65
CA ASN A 464 -2.58 12.54 11.23
C ASN A 464 -1.18 13.15 11.42
N TYR A 465 -0.16 12.36 11.71
CA TYR A 465 1.21 12.85 11.57
C TYR A 465 1.51 13.04 10.07
N CYS A 466 1.99 14.23 9.75
CA CYS A 466 2.36 14.68 8.42
C CYS A 466 3.86 14.99 8.40
N SER A 467 4.59 14.44 7.45
CA SER A 467 5.96 14.82 7.16
C SER A 467 6.07 15.23 5.69
N GLY A 468 6.76 16.31 5.40
CA GLY A 468 6.77 16.83 4.04
C GLY A 468 7.91 17.80 3.76
N PHE A 469 7.93 18.25 2.52
CA PHE A 469 8.75 19.37 2.05
C PHE A 469 7.98 20.19 1.03
N CYS A 470 8.23 21.49 1.00
CA CYS A 470 7.78 22.38 -0.08
C CYS A 470 8.92 23.26 -0.57
N SER A 471 8.91 23.61 -1.87
CA SER A 471 9.84 24.56 -2.44
C SER A 471 9.40 25.97 -2.04
N LEU A 472 10.25 26.68 -1.30
CA LEU A 472 10.03 28.09 -0.98
C LEU A 472 10.75 28.99 -1.98
N SER A 473 10.17 30.15 -2.23
CA SER A 473 10.90 31.24 -2.87
C SER A 473 11.96 31.77 -1.90
N MET A 474 13.21 31.52 -2.21
CA MET A 474 14.44 32.27 -1.89
C MET A 474 14.78 32.76 -0.47
N ALA A 475 14.13 32.45 0.63
CA ALA A 475 14.48 33.10 1.90
C ALA A 475 15.16 32.23 2.99
N SER A 476 15.03 30.92 2.99
CA SER A 476 15.77 30.08 3.96
C SER A 476 15.79 28.62 3.53
N ALA A 477 16.88 28.21 2.92
CA ALA A 477 16.90 26.96 2.23
C ALA A 477 18.19 26.18 2.41
N CYS A 478 18.02 24.88 2.57
CA CYS A 478 19.06 23.89 2.33
C CYS A 478 18.98 23.46 0.87
N GLU A 479 20.01 23.74 0.09
CA GLU A 479 20.08 23.41 -1.33
C GLU A 479 20.40 21.92 -1.51
N ILE A 480 19.51 21.21 -2.20
CA ILE A 480 19.84 19.96 -2.87
C ILE A 480 19.39 20.15 -4.33
N ASP A 481 20.31 20.00 -5.27
CA ASP A 481 20.10 20.19 -6.71
C ASP A 481 19.62 21.62 -7.12
N GLY A 482 20.08 22.67 -6.42
CA GLY A 482 19.78 24.05 -6.78
C GLY A 482 18.35 24.52 -6.48
N VAL A 483 17.55 23.70 -5.80
CA VAL A 483 16.18 24.05 -5.36
C VAL A 483 16.12 24.09 -3.85
N SER A 484 15.75 25.25 -3.34
CA SER A 484 15.55 25.48 -1.91
C SER A 484 14.26 24.81 -1.43
N ARG A 485 14.35 23.81 -0.54
CA ARG A 485 13.20 23.07 0.01
C ARG A 485 13.20 23.13 1.53
N GLN A 486 12.09 23.55 2.10
CA GLN A 486 11.89 23.47 3.55
C GLN A 486 11.18 22.17 3.91
N SER A 487 11.80 21.36 4.77
CA SER A 487 11.18 20.17 5.34
C SER A 487 10.41 20.53 6.60
N PHE A 488 9.30 19.85 6.85
CA PHE A 488 8.46 20.03 8.04
C PHE A 488 7.94 18.69 8.56
N ASN A 489 7.63 18.69 9.86
CA ASN A 489 6.86 17.63 10.52
C ASN A 489 5.75 18.29 11.31
N LEU A 490 4.53 17.79 11.18
CA LEU A 490 3.34 18.36 11.82
C LEU A 490 2.40 17.24 12.26
N GLU A 491 1.87 17.39 13.45
CA GLU A 491 0.77 16.58 13.93
C GLU A 491 -0.53 17.38 13.76
N VAL A 492 -1.37 16.98 12.83
CA VAL A 492 -2.66 17.65 12.57
C VAL A 492 -3.69 17.16 13.58
N ASN A 493 -4.14 18.07 14.44
CA ASN A 493 -5.32 17.87 15.28
C ASN A 493 -6.48 18.68 14.67
N ALA A 494 -7.50 18.01 14.14
CA ALA A 494 -8.58 18.65 13.41
C ALA A 494 -9.37 19.67 14.24
N VAL A 495 -9.43 19.50 15.56
CA VAL A 495 -10.11 20.44 16.48
C VAL A 495 -9.46 21.82 16.45
N ASP A 496 -8.14 21.91 16.27
CA ASP A 496 -7.42 23.18 16.22
C ASP A 496 -7.78 24.02 14.97
N TYR A 497 -8.44 23.38 14.01
CA TYR A 497 -8.92 23.98 12.75
C TYR A 497 -10.44 24.09 12.68
N GLY A 498 -11.14 23.96 13.82
CA GLY A 498 -12.58 24.18 13.95
C GLY A 498 -13.44 22.98 13.53
N PHE A 499 -12.89 21.78 13.45
CA PHE A 499 -13.68 20.57 13.20
C PHE A 499 -14.13 19.92 14.51
N GLU A 500 -15.38 19.48 14.53
CA GLU A 500 -15.86 18.65 15.62
C GLU A 500 -15.21 17.27 15.60
N PRO A 501 -14.77 16.76 16.77
CA PRO A 501 -14.16 15.44 16.83
C PRO A 501 -15.19 14.36 16.56
N THR A 502 -15.02 13.68 15.44
CA THR A 502 -15.93 12.61 14.98
C THR A 502 -15.14 11.37 14.52
N ASP A 503 -15.73 10.20 14.73
CA ASP A 503 -15.17 8.97 14.17
C ASP A 503 -15.32 8.93 12.65
N THR A 504 -14.30 8.44 11.96
CA THR A 504 -14.37 8.20 10.52
C THR A 504 -15.49 7.20 10.22
N PRO A 505 -16.41 7.50 9.29
CA PRO A 505 -17.48 6.59 8.92
C PRO A 505 -16.95 5.22 8.49
N ARG A 506 -17.56 4.17 9.02
CA ARG A 506 -17.23 2.78 8.64
C ARG A 506 -17.98 2.39 7.38
N THR A 507 -17.26 1.82 6.44
CA THR A 507 -17.81 1.37 5.14
C THR A 507 -17.71 -0.14 4.95
N ASP A 508 -16.89 -0.82 5.74
CA ASP A 508 -16.76 -2.28 5.85
C ASP A 508 -16.70 -2.98 4.46
N ARG A 509 -15.79 -2.53 3.60
CA ARG A 509 -15.56 -3.01 2.22
C ARG A 509 -16.72 -2.73 1.24
N SER A 510 -17.69 -1.89 1.58
CA SER A 510 -18.77 -1.54 0.68
C SER A 510 -18.40 -0.39 -0.24
N VAL A 511 -18.32 -0.66 -1.54
CA VAL A 511 -18.13 0.37 -2.59
C VAL A 511 -19.30 1.34 -2.58
N LEU A 512 -20.53 0.83 -2.55
CA LEU A 512 -21.74 1.65 -2.53
C LEU A 512 -21.73 2.61 -1.35
N LYS A 513 -21.44 2.14 -0.13
CA LYS A 513 -21.42 2.99 1.07
C LYS A 513 -20.35 4.08 1.02
N ASN A 514 -19.18 3.83 0.39
CA ASN A 514 -18.18 4.85 0.14
C ASN A 514 -18.71 5.93 -0.81
N ILE A 515 -19.40 5.52 -1.89
CA ILE A 515 -19.99 6.45 -2.86
C ILE A 515 -21.12 7.26 -2.23
N GLU A 516 -22.03 6.63 -1.49
CA GLU A 516 -23.13 7.31 -0.78
C GLU A 516 -22.60 8.42 0.14
N LEU A 517 -21.61 8.11 0.98
CA LEU A 517 -21.00 9.07 1.89
C LEU A 517 -20.34 10.22 1.13
N GLY A 518 -19.60 9.94 0.07
CA GLY A 518 -18.93 10.96 -0.72
C GLY A 518 -19.89 11.84 -1.50
N LEU A 519 -20.90 11.27 -2.17
CA LEU A 519 -21.90 12.05 -2.91
C LEU A 519 -22.77 12.89 -1.97
N THR A 520 -23.18 12.33 -0.82
CA THR A 520 -23.92 13.06 0.22
C THR A 520 -23.13 14.29 0.70
N ALA A 521 -21.82 14.11 0.93
CA ALA A 521 -20.94 15.21 1.30
C ALA A 521 -20.82 16.26 0.17
N LEU A 522 -20.63 15.84 -1.10
CA LEU A 522 -20.52 16.75 -2.24
C LEU A 522 -21.84 17.47 -2.56
N HIS A 523 -22.98 16.96 -2.11
CA HIS A 523 -24.27 17.68 -2.10
C HIS A 523 -24.38 18.75 -0.99
N GLY A 524 -23.31 18.96 -0.20
CA GLY A 524 -23.27 19.96 0.86
C GLY A 524 -23.83 19.51 2.21
N GLN A 525 -24.21 18.23 2.36
CA GLN A 525 -24.69 17.70 3.63
C GLN A 525 -23.52 17.60 4.62
N LYS A 526 -23.59 18.43 5.68
CA LYS A 526 -22.58 18.48 6.74
C LYS A 526 -22.54 17.17 7.54
N GLY A 527 -21.36 16.81 8.02
CA GLY A 527 -21.13 15.62 8.82
C GLY A 527 -19.73 15.03 8.59
N PRO A 528 -19.42 13.87 9.20
CA PRO A 528 -18.05 13.33 9.25
C PRO A 528 -17.40 13.10 7.88
N ALA A 529 -18.16 12.74 6.85
CA ALA A 529 -17.64 12.57 5.50
C ALA A 529 -17.32 13.93 4.84
N TYR A 530 -18.21 14.93 5.00
CA TYR A 530 -17.98 16.30 4.55
C TYR A 530 -16.73 16.89 5.20
N ASP A 531 -16.65 16.84 6.52
CA ASP A 531 -15.54 17.39 7.30
C ASP A 531 -14.21 16.75 6.92
N ARG A 532 -14.22 15.43 6.71
CA ARG A 532 -13.03 14.70 6.26
C ARG A 532 -12.57 15.14 4.86
N ILE A 533 -13.49 15.37 3.93
CA ILE A 533 -13.14 15.86 2.58
C ILE A 533 -12.58 17.28 2.66
N VAL A 534 -13.23 18.19 3.40
CA VAL A 534 -12.77 19.58 3.58
C VAL A 534 -11.40 19.61 4.25
N LEU A 535 -11.22 18.87 5.37
CA LEU A 535 -9.94 18.78 6.08
C LEU A 535 -8.82 18.35 5.14
N ASN A 536 -9.03 17.27 4.37
CA ASN A 536 -7.98 16.74 3.49
C ASN A 536 -7.71 17.65 2.29
N ALA A 537 -8.71 18.30 1.69
CA ALA A 537 -8.48 19.24 0.61
C ALA A 537 -7.69 20.46 1.10
N GLY A 538 -8.15 21.12 2.17
CA GLY A 538 -7.53 22.35 2.68
C GLY A 538 -6.14 22.10 3.27
N MET A 539 -5.97 21.04 4.11
CA MET A 539 -4.67 20.75 4.73
C MET A 539 -3.63 20.31 3.71
N VAL A 540 -4.00 19.50 2.72
CA VAL A 540 -3.07 19.08 1.66
C VAL A 540 -2.59 20.31 0.88
N ASP A 541 -3.49 21.20 0.48
CA ASP A 541 -3.13 22.41 -0.25
C ASP A 541 -2.21 23.32 0.57
N HIS A 542 -2.54 23.54 1.84
CA HIS A 542 -1.74 24.36 2.73
C HIS A 542 -0.32 23.78 2.93
N LEU A 543 -0.23 22.48 3.21
CA LEU A 543 1.05 21.81 3.48
C LEU A 543 1.92 21.64 2.23
N LEU A 544 1.32 21.58 1.04
CA LEU A 544 2.05 21.55 -0.23
C LEU A 544 2.48 22.95 -0.71
N GLY A 545 2.00 24.03 -0.08
CA GLY A 545 2.25 25.41 -0.51
C GLY A 545 1.56 25.75 -1.83
N CYS A 546 0.31 25.29 -2.03
CA CYS A 546 -0.51 25.61 -3.18
C CYS A 546 -0.89 27.09 -3.19
N ASP A 547 -1.00 27.69 -4.36
CA ASP A 547 -1.38 29.09 -4.51
C ASP A 547 -2.79 29.33 -3.93
N GLY A 548 -2.93 30.38 -3.11
CA GLY A 548 -4.18 30.70 -2.40
C GLY A 548 -4.50 29.77 -1.22
N ALA A 549 -3.50 29.04 -0.72
CA ALA A 549 -3.57 28.21 0.47
C ALA A 549 -2.53 28.58 1.53
N GLU A 550 -1.98 29.81 1.46
CA GLU A 550 -0.98 30.33 2.40
C GLU A 550 -1.50 30.34 3.84
N GLY A 551 -2.79 30.65 4.01
CA GLY A 551 -3.50 30.55 5.28
C GLY A 551 -4.38 29.31 5.32
N ILE A 552 -4.26 28.51 6.38
CA ILE A 552 -5.06 27.28 6.51
C ILE A 552 -6.58 27.55 6.51
N SER A 553 -7.03 28.63 7.14
CA SER A 553 -8.45 29.01 7.12
C SER A 553 -8.95 29.28 5.70
N VAL A 554 -8.15 29.99 4.89
CA VAL A 554 -8.48 30.27 3.48
C VAL A 554 -8.55 28.98 2.67
N ALA A 555 -7.59 28.07 2.88
CA ALA A 555 -7.57 26.78 2.21
C ALA A 555 -8.79 25.90 2.56
N LEU A 556 -9.21 25.91 3.83
CA LEU A 556 -10.40 25.18 4.27
C LEU A 556 -11.69 25.82 3.74
N ASP A 557 -11.78 27.17 3.71
CA ASP A 557 -12.97 27.89 3.25
C ASP A 557 -13.18 27.71 1.75
N ARG A 558 -12.11 27.75 0.92
CA ARG A 558 -12.24 27.45 -0.51
C ARG A 558 -12.67 26.01 -0.78
N ALA A 559 -12.25 25.05 0.06
CA ALA A 559 -12.71 23.67 -0.05
C ALA A 559 -14.21 23.55 0.30
N ARG A 560 -14.69 24.28 1.33
CA ARG A 560 -16.11 24.37 1.68
C ARG A 560 -16.92 25.00 0.55
N GLU A 561 -16.45 26.11 0.00
CA GLU A 561 -17.11 26.79 -1.12
C GLU A 561 -17.22 25.89 -2.35
N ALA A 562 -16.18 25.14 -2.69
CA ALA A 562 -16.21 24.21 -3.82
C ALA A 562 -17.30 23.14 -3.68
N ILE A 563 -17.54 22.66 -2.45
CA ILE A 563 -18.61 21.70 -2.16
C ILE A 563 -19.98 22.42 -2.13
N ASP A 564 -20.10 23.49 -1.33
CA ASP A 564 -21.38 24.14 -1.03
C ASP A 564 -21.97 24.85 -2.25
N SER A 565 -21.13 25.23 -3.23
CA SER A 565 -21.60 25.75 -4.54
C SER A 565 -22.05 24.64 -5.51
N GLY A 566 -21.85 23.36 -5.18
CA GLY A 566 -22.15 22.22 -6.06
C GLY A 566 -21.12 21.95 -7.15
N LYS A 567 -20.10 22.80 -7.31
CA LYS A 567 -19.06 22.65 -8.35
C LYS A 567 -18.28 21.34 -8.25
N ALA A 568 -17.95 20.91 -7.02
CA ALA A 568 -17.21 19.67 -6.82
C ALA A 568 -18.00 18.43 -7.29
N LEU A 569 -19.29 18.41 -7.07
CA LEU A 569 -20.18 17.37 -7.56
C LEU A 569 -20.28 17.39 -9.09
N GLU A 570 -20.39 18.58 -9.69
CA GLU A 570 -20.39 18.76 -11.14
C GLU A 570 -19.09 18.24 -11.77
N ARG A 571 -17.92 18.56 -11.20
CA ARG A 571 -16.60 18.05 -11.64
C ARG A 571 -16.55 16.52 -11.65
N LEU A 572 -17.06 15.89 -10.60
CA LEU A 572 -17.09 14.43 -10.50
C LEU A 572 -17.98 13.81 -11.59
N TRP A 573 -19.15 14.36 -11.85
CA TRP A 573 -20.04 13.86 -12.91
C TRP A 573 -19.51 14.16 -14.32
N ASN A 574 -18.85 15.28 -14.51
CA ASN A 574 -18.16 15.57 -15.76
C ASN A 574 -17.04 14.56 -16.02
N TYR A 575 -16.27 14.18 -14.98
CA TYR A 575 -15.29 13.10 -15.09
C TYR A 575 -15.95 11.81 -15.60
N VAL A 576 -17.05 11.37 -14.98
CA VAL A 576 -17.77 10.15 -15.38
C VAL A 576 -18.20 10.20 -16.84
N LYS A 577 -18.65 11.36 -17.31
CA LYS A 577 -19.09 11.56 -18.70
C LYS A 577 -17.92 11.63 -19.68
N VAL A 578 -16.93 12.47 -19.39
CA VAL A 578 -15.80 12.76 -20.32
C VAL A 578 -14.87 11.57 -20.44
N SER A 579 -14.64 10.77 -19.36
CA SER A 579 -13.81 9.57 -19.40
C SER A 579 -14.24 8.60 -20.51
N LYS A 580 -15.55 8.39 -20.69
CA LYS A 580 -16.11 7.55 -21.76
C LYS A 580 -15.84 8.11 -23.15
N GLN A 581 -15.94 9.43 -23.30
CA GLN A 581 -15.72 10.11 -24.59
C GLN A 581 -14.24 10.05 -25.00
N VAL A 582 -13.34 10.28 -24.04
CA VAL A 582 -11.89 10.25 -24.28
C VAL A 582 -11.41 8.84 -24.65
N ARG A 583 -11.95 7.81 -24.02
CA ARG A 583 -11.61 6.41 -24.33
C ARG A 583 -11.85 6.05 -25.80
N HIS A 584 -12.90 6.59 -26.41
CA HIS A 584 -13.30 6.30 -27.80
C HIS A 584 -12.69 7.22 -28.83
N ARG A 585 -11.87 8.24 -28.44
CA ARG A 585 -11.16 9.08 -29.43
C ARG A 585 -10.04 8.29 -30.11
N PRO A 586 -9.90 8.38 -31.44
CA PRO A 586 -8.75 7.78 -32.15
C PRO A 586 -7.43 8.33 -31.62
N ALA A 587 -6.41 7.48 -31.52
CA ALA A 587 -5.08 7.84 -31.01
C ALA A 587 -4.37 8.96 -31.81
N MET A 588 -4.82 9.29 -33.02
CA MET A 588 -4.25 10.37 -33.83
C MET A 588 -4.68 11.79 -33.39
N CYS A 589 -5.59 11.92 -32.42
CA CYS A 589 -6.08 13.23 -31.92
C CYS A 589 -5.64 13.52 -30.48
N ILE A 590 -4.75 12.71 -29.92
CA ILE A 590 -4.21 12.82 -28.58
C ILE A 590 -2.69 13.02 -28.67
#